data_0687dda71c4246b8a260b720ded64031
#
_entry.id   0687dda71c4246b8a260b720ded64031
#
_cell.length_a   1.000
_cell.length_b   1.000
_cell.length_c   1.000
_cell.angle_alpha   90.00
_cell.angle_beta   90.00
_cell.angle_gamma   90.00
#
_symmetry.space_group_name_H-M   'P 1'
#
loop_
_entity.id
_entity.type
_entity.pdbx_description
1 polymer ?
#
loop_
_entity_poly.entity_id
_entity_poly.type
_entity_poly.pdbx_seq_one_letter_code
_entity_poly.pdbx_strand_id
1 'polypeptide(L)'
;MEKGIYKHAGKIRDYNITKKEWVLDGATVIYGSASELRATLEYDFSQEKNFSYKYLSMDEIIHHLAVFISNLWQIHIFGEGNTRTTAVFFIKYLRILGFSATNDILRKMHGILEMRLSVQITRICRKVFMKQQNILKYSSEIYF
;
A
#
# COMPACT_ATOMS: atom_id res chain seq x y z
N MET A 1 -23.51 -1.78 -0.20
CA MET A 1 -22.61 -2.69 -0.94
C MET A 1 -22.98 -2.60 -2.41
N GLU A 2 -22.22 -1.86 -3.17
CA GLU A 2 -22.52 -1.61 -4.60
C GLU A 2 -22.21 -2.85 -5.45
N LYS A 3 -23.13 -3.78 -5.41
CA LYS A 3 -23.20 -4.87 -6.40
C LYS A 3 -23.80 -4.29 -7.68
N GLY A 4 -23.00 -3.73 -8.57
CA GLY A 4 -23.59 -3.30 -9.83
C GLY A 4 -22.69 -2.49 -10.76
N ILE A 5 -21.62 -1.87 -10.28
CA ILE A 5 -20.76 -1.03 -11.12
C ILE A 5 -19.68 -1.87 -11.83
N TYR A 6 -19.17 -2.91 -11.18
CA TYR A 6 -18.15 -3.78 -11.77
C TYR A 6 -18.55 -5.26 -11.68
N LYS A 7 -18.67 -5.91 -12.82
CA LYS A 7 -19.03 -7.33 -12.94
C LYS A 7 -18.13 -8.28 -12.14
N HIS A 8 -16.89 -7.88 -11.89
CA HIS A 8 -15.87 -8.68 -11.21
C HIS A 8 -15.41 -8.09 -9.88
N ALA A 9 -16.17 -7.17 -9.29
CA ALA A 9 -15.82 -6.55 -8.02
C ALA A 9 -15.59 -7.60 -6.92
N GLY A 10 -14.46 -7.51 -6.23
CA GLY A 10 -14.07 -8.42 -5.14
C GLY A 10 -13.63 -9.82 -5.56
N LYS A 11 -13.50 -10.08 -6.85
CA LYS A 11 -12.99 -11.37 -7.35
C LYS A 11 -11.51 -11.25 -7.69
N ILE A 12 -10.72 -12.19 -7.19
CA ILE A 12 -9.34 -12.35 -7.63
C ILE A 12 -9.34 -12.73 -9.10
N ARG A 13 -8.50 -12.08 -9.90
CA ARG A 13 -8.38 -12.39 -11.33
C ARG A 13 -7.85 -13.81 -11.55
N ASP A 14 -8.31 -14.43 -12.59
CA ASP A 14 -7.90 -15.77 -13.05
C ASP A 14 -7.16 -15.72 -14.41
N TYR A 15 -6.77 -14.54 -14.85
CA TYR A 15 -6.03 -14.30 -16.08
C TYR A 15 -4.82 -13.40 -15.83
N ASN A 16 -3.79 -13.52 -16.68
CA ASN A 16 -2.61 -12.67 -16.62
C ASN A 16 -2.90 -11.30 -17.20
N ILE A 17 -2.36 -10.26 -16.58
CA ILE A 17 -2.45 -8.88 -17.05
C ILE A 17 -1.07 -8.30 -17.28
N THR A 18 -0.99 -7.47 -18.33
CA THR A 18 0.18 -6.69 -18.69
C THR A 18 -0.24 -5.27 -18.98
N LYS A 19 0.64 -4.32 -18.75
CA LYS A 19 0.39 -2.91 -19.04
C LYS A 19 1.60 -2.33 -19.79
N LYS A 20 1.32 -1.66 -20.91
CA LYS A 20 2.34 -0.88 -21.60
C LYS A 20 2.50 0.46 -20.91
N GLU A 21 3.69 0.76 -20.45
CA GLU A 21 4.02 2.05 -19.85
C GLU A 21 4.83 2.88 -20.86
N TRP A 22 4.33 4.07 -21.16
CA TRP A 22 4.99 5.01 -22.07
C TRP A 22 6.39 5.45 -21.58
N VAL A 23 6.58 5.47 -20.25
CA VAL A 23 7.85 5.82 -19.58
C VAL A 23 8.96 4.78 -19.86
N LEU A 24 8.58 3.57 -20.26
CA LEU A 24 9.49 2.47 -20.53
C LEU A 24 9.71 2.27 -22.04
N ASP A 25 9.56 3.31 -22.86
CA ASP A 25 9.68 3.23 -24.32
C ASP A 25 8.84 2.11 -24.96
N GLY A 26 7.65 1.86 -24.41
CA GLY A 26 6.73 0.82 -24.87
C GLY A 26 7.03 -0.59 -24.32
N ALA A 27 7.97 -0.74 -23.40
CA ALA A 27 8.15 -2.00 -22.68
C ALA A 27 6.90 -2.34 -21.85
N THR A 28 6.63 -3.64 -21.71
CA THR A 28 5.45 -4.15 -21.02
C THR A 28 5.81 -4.50 -19.57
N VAL A 29 5.04 -3.97 -18.61
CA VAL A 29 5.12 -4.41 -17.23
C VAL A 29 4.33 -5.70 -17.08
N ILE A 30 4.96 -6.72 -16.49
CA ILE A 30 4.35 -8.00 -16.18
C ILE A 30 4.02 -8.02 -14.68
N TYR A 31 2.75 -8.20 -14.36
CA TYR A 31 2.29 -8.36 -12.99
C TYR A 31 2.31 -9.82 -12.54
N GLY A 32 2.02 -10.07 -11.27
CA GLY A 32 1.98 -11.42 -10.73
C GLY A 32 1.16 -12.39 -11.58
N SER A 33 1.67 -13.61 -11.78
CA SER A 33 0.98 -14.67 -12.53
C SER A 33 -0.34 -15.02 -11.87
N ALA A 34 -1.40 -15.16 -12.66
CA ALA A 34 -2.75 -15.49 -12.17
C ALA A 34 -2.78 -16.80 -11.36
N SER A 35 -1.98 -17.78 -11.75
CA SER A 35 -1.90 -19.08 -11.06
C SER A 35 -1.26 -19.01 -9.68
N GLU A 36 -0.47 -17.96 -9.39
CA GLU A 36 0.32 -17.83 -8.17
C GLU A 36 -0.20 -16.72 -7.24
N LEU A 37 -1.19 -15.94 -7.67
CA LEU A 37 -1.67 -14.76 -6.93
C LEU A 37 -2.04 -15.06 -5.49
N ARG A 38 -2.82 -16.11 -5.27
CA ARG A 38 -3.27 -16.49 -3.94
C ARG A 38 -2.10 -16.90 -3.05
N ALA A 39 -1.22 -17.75 -3.55
CA ALA A 39 -0.05 -18.22 -2.81
C ALA A 39 0.91 -17.07 -2.47
N THR A 40 1.16 -16.17 -3.42
CA THR A 40 2.00 -14.98 -3.20
C THR A 40 1.39 -14.06 -2.15
N LEU A 41 0.09 -13.81 -2.23
CA LEU A 41 -0.62 -12.96 -1.27
C LEU A 41 -0.59 -13.57 0.14
N GLU A 42 -0.86 -14.85 0.27
CA GLU A 42 -0.80 -15.57 1.55
C GLU A 42 0.60 -15.55 2.15
N TYR A 43 1.62 -15.69 1.30
CA TYR A 43 3.01 -15.58 1.72
C TYR A 43 3.34 -14.18 2.27
N ASP A 44 3.01 -13.13 1.53
CA ASP A 44 3.30 -11.75 1.94
C ASP A 44 2.58 -11.38 3.26
N PHE A 45 1.32 -11.76 3.40
CA PHE A 45 0.59 -11.54 4.65
C PHE A 45 1.12 -12.40 5.81
N SER A 46 1.57 -13.61 5.55
CA SER A 46 2.21 -14.45 6.57
C SER A 46 3.52 -13.85 7.08
N GLN A 47 4.35 -13.32 6.17
CA GLN A 47 5.58 -12.61 6.53
C GLN A 47 5.27 -11.37 7.37
N GLU A 48 4.29 -10.58 6.96
CA GLU A 48 3.89 -9.38 7.70
C GLU A 48 3.31 -9.68 9.07
N LYS A 49 2.48 -10.72 9.19
CA LYS A 49 1.93 -11.17 10.47
C LYS A 49 3.02 -11.57 11.48
N ASN A 50 4.11 -12.14 11.01
CA ASN A 50 5.24 -12.57 11.84
C ASN A 50 6.29 -11.46 12.05
N PHE A 51 6.15 -10.32 11.39
CA PHE A 51 7.06 -9.20 11.51
C PHE A 51 6.82 -8.44 12.82
N SER A 52 7.89 -8.08 13.52
CA SER A 52 7.83 -7.31 14.76
C SER A 52 8.27 -5.87 14.52
N TYR A 53 7.39 -4.93 14.84
CA TYR A 53 7.69 -3.49 14.81
C TYR A 53 8.38 -2.99 16.07
N LYS A 54 8.57 -3.86 17.08
CA LYS A 54 9.20 -3.50 18.35
C LYS A 54 10.66 -3.12 18.15
N TYR A 55 11.08 -2.07 18.82
CA TYR A 55 12.48 -1.59 18.82
C TYR A 55 13.02 -1.12 17.47
N LEU A 56 12.17 -0.97 16.47
CA LEU A 56 12.57 -0.42 15.18
C LEU A 56 12.60 1.10 15.21
N SER A 57 13.58 1.69 14.52
CA SER A 57 13.59 3.11 14.24
C SER A 57 12.44 3.50 13.30
N MET A 58 12.12 4.78 13.25
CA MET A 58 11.12 5.32 12.32
C MET A 58 11.48 5.01 10.86
N ASP A 59 12.74 5.16 10.48
CA ASP A 59 13.20 4.88 9.12
C ASP A 59 13.10 3.39 8.76
N GLU A 60 13.37 2.49 9.69
CA GLU A 60 13.20 1.04 9.51
C GLU A 60 11.72 0.68 9.31
N ILE A 61 10.82 1.25 10.09
CA ILE A 61 9.36 1.06 9.93
C ILE A 61 8.89 1.58 8.57
N ILE A 62 9.31 2.77 8.17
CA ILE A 62 8.96 3.39 6.90
C ILE A 62 9.46 2.53 5.74
N HIS A 63 10.70 2.07 5.80
CA HIS A 63 11.28 1.20 4.78
C HIS A 63 10.50 -0.10 4.64
N HIS A 64 10.23 -0.77 5.76
CA HIS A 64 9.45 -2.01 5.76
C HIS A 64 8.05 -1.83 5.16
N LEU A 65 7.32 -0.80 5.58
CA LEU A 65 5.98 -0.49 5.05
C LEU A 65 6.01 -0.18 3.55
N ALA A 66 7.02 0.57 3.10
CA ALA A 66 7.17 0.90 1.69
C ALA A 66 7.38 -0.36 0.84
N VAL A 67 8.20 -1.29 1.30
CA VAL A 67 8.43 -2.57 0.62
C VAL A 67 7.16 -3.43 0.64
N PHE A 68 6.55 -3.62 1.80
CA PHE A 68 5.35 -4.45 1.96
C PHE A 68 4.19 -3.97 1.09
N ILE A 69 3.85 -2.69 1.14
CA ILE A 69 2.75 -2.12 0.36
C ILE A 69 3.06 -2.13 -1.14
N SER A 70 4.31 -1.89 -1.53
CA SER A 70 4.73 -1.97 -2.94
C SER A 70 4.60 -3.38 -3.48
N ASN A 71 4.98 -4.40 -2.71
CA ASN A 71 4.82 -5.81 -3.08
C ASN A 71 3.35 -6.18 -3.26
N LEU A 72 2.48 -5.81 -2.32
CA LEU A 72 1.04 -6.05 -2.44
C LEU A 72 0.45 -5.41 -3.70
N TRP A 73 0.85 -4.18 -3.99
CA TRP A 73 0.40 -3.50 -5.20
C TRP A 73 0.90 -4.19 -6.46
N GLN A 74 2.17 -4.64 -6.50
CA GLN A 74 2.77 -5.32 -7.63
C GLN A 74 2.08 -6.64 -8.00
N ILE A 75 1.46 -7.31 -7.05
CA ILE A 75 0.69 -8.52 -7.29
C ILE A 75 -0.47 -8.25 -8.26
N HIS A 76 -1.09 -7.05 -8.20
CA HIS A 76 -2.25 -6.69 -9.03
C HIS A 76 -3.33 -7.76 -9.01
N ILE A 77 -3.85 -8.00 -7.81
CA ILE A 77 -4.75 -9.12 -7.48
C ILE A 77 -6.10 -9.07 -8.22
N PHE A 78 -6.54 -7.87 -8.59
CA PHE A 78 -7.81 -7.64 -9.31
C PHE A 78 -7.56 -7.26 -10.76
N GLY A 79 -8.58 -7.43 -11.61
CA GLY A 79 -8.55 -6.94 -12.98
C GLY A 79 -8.46 -5.41 -13.06
N GLU A 80 -9.09 -4.72 -12.11
CA GLU A 80 -9.13 -3.25 -12.02
C GLU A 80 -9.11 -2.76 -10.58
N GLY A 81 -8.75 -1.50 -10.39
CA GLY A 81 -8.83 -0.81 -9.10
C GLY A 81 -7.76 -1.20 -8.10
N ASN A 82 -6.67 -1.84 -8.52
CA ASN A 82 -5.59 -2.29 -7.64
C ASN A 82 -4.97 -1.15 -6.84
N THR A 83 -4.69 -0.01 -7.46
CA THR A 83 -4.13 1.16 -6.76
C THR A 83 -5.07 1.68 -5.67
N ARG A 84 -6.36 1.79 -5.94
CA ARG A 84 -7.35 2.23 -4.95
C ARG A 84 -7.49 1.23 -3.81
N THR A 85 -7.55 -0.05 -4.13
CA THR A 85 -7.66 -1.11 -3.12
C THR A 85 -6.44 -1.14 -2.22
N THR A 86 -5.24 -1.05 -2.79
CA THR A 86 -3.99 -0.99 -2.03
C THR A 86 -3.94 0.26 -1.15
N ALA A 87 -4.39 1.42 -1.65
CA ALA A 87 -4.44 2.65 -0.87
C ALA A 87 -5.41 2.55 0.32
N VAL A 88 -6.60 1.98 0.12
CA VAL A 88 -7.57 1.74 1.21
C VAL A 88 -7.01 0.77 2.24
N PHE A 89 -6.40 -0.32 1.79
CA PHE A 89 -5.73 -1.25 2.68
C PHE A 89 -4.64 -0.55 3.50
N PHE A 90 -3.78 0.22 2.85
CA PHE A 90 -2.69 0.94 3.51
C PHE A 90 -3.18 1.91 4.58
N ILE A 91 -4.23 2.70 4.30
CA ILE A 91 -4.86 3.59 5.29
C ILE A 91 -5.33 2.80 6.52
N LYS A 92 -6.07 1.72 6.29
CA LYS A 92 -6.58 0.87 7.38
C LYS A 92 -5.45 0.23 8.16
N TYR A 93 -4.42 -0.23 7.49
CA TYR A 93 -3.26 -0.86 8.12
C TYR A 93 -2.47 0.11 8.99
N LEU A 94 -2.21 1.33 8.50
CA LEU A 94 -1.59 2.39 9.30
C LEU A 94 -2.40 2.69 10.58
N ARG A 95 -3.73 2.71 10.48
CA ARG A 95 -4.61 2.91 11.64
C ARG A 95 -4.52 1.76 12.64
N ILE A 96 -4.43 0.52 12.17
CA ILE A 96 -4.22 -0.67 13.02
C ILE A 96 -2.88 -0.57 13.76
N LEU A 97 -1.85 -0.05 13.10
CA LEU A 97 -0.54 0.18 13.71
C LEU A 97 -0.52 1.38 14.68
N GLY A 98 -1.63 2.11 14.83
CA GLY A 98 -1.75 3.24 15.75
C GLY A 98 -1.45 4.61 15.14
N PHE A 99 -1.31 4.72 13.82
CA PHE A 99 -1.05 5.99 13.15
C PHE A 99 -2.33 6.71 12.70
N SER A 100 -2.33 8.04 12.80
CA SER A 100 -3.41 8.89 12.30
C SER A 100 -3.31 9.05 10.78
N ALA A 101 -3.86 8.09 10.04
CA ALA A 101 -3.90 8.12 8.59
C ALA A 101 -5.26 8.65 8.09
N THR A 102 -5.23 9.63 7.20
CA THR A 102 -6.41 10.26 6.59
C THR A 102 -6.64 9.76 5.17
N ASN A 103 -7.86 9.97 4.66
CA ASN A 103 -8.23 9.51 3.32
C ASN A 103 -7.54 10.29 2.17
N ASP A 104 -6.80 11.36 2.47
CA ASP A 104 -6.00 12.07 1.46
C ASP A 104 -4.89 11.20 0.85
N ILE A 105 -4.53 10.09 1.50
CA ILE A 105 -3.63 9.06 0.95
C ILE A 105 -4.19 8.48 -0.36
N LEU A 106 -5.51 8.27 -0.46
CA LEU A 106 -6.15 7.82 -1.70
C LEU A 106 -5.83 8.73 -2.88
N ARG A 107 -5.96 10.05 -2.67
CA ARG A 107 -5.65 11.04 -3.70
C ARG A 107 -4.17 11.07 -4.06
N LYS A 108 -3.29 10.91 -3.08
CA LYS A 108 -1.84 10.90 -3.27
C LYS A 108 -1.35 9.67 -4.03
N MET A 109 -2.04 8.54 -3.90
CA MET A 109 -1.71 7.31 -4.63
C MET A 109 -2.38 7.24 -6.01
N HIS A 110 -3.36 8.09 -6.28
CA HIS A 110 -4.00 8.14 -7.60
C HIS A 110 -3.02 8.70 -8.66
N GLY A 111 -2.93 8.03 -9.79
CA GLY A 111 -2.08 8.46 -10.92
C GLY A 111 -0.58 8.24 -10.72
N ILE A 112 -0.17 7.50 -9.70
CA ILE A 112 1.24 7.17 -9.49
C ILE A 112 1.67 6.13 -10.51
N LEU A 113 2.79 6.42 -11.18
CA LEU A 113 3.49 5.46 -12.01
C LEU A 113 4.19 4.41 -11.14
N GLU A 114 4.17 3.18 -11.60
CA GLU A 114 4.69 2.00 -10.90
C GLU A 114 6.12 2.19 -10.33
N MET A 115 6.99 2.80 -11.11
CA MET A 115 8.39 3.04 -10.73
C MET A 115 8.57 4.03 -9.57
N ARG A 116 7.52 4.78 -9.19
CA ARG A 116 7.58 5.79 -8.13
C ARG A 116 6.76 5.42 -6.89
N LEU A 117 6.14 4.25 -6.89
CA LEU A 117 5.21 3.87 -5.82
C LEU A 117 5.93 3.77 -4.47
N SER A 118 7.06 3.10 -4.38
CA SER A 118 7.82 2.96 -3.13
C SER A 118 8.29 4.32 -2.59
N VAL A 119 8.73 5.21 -3.46
CA VAL A 119 9.12 6.59 -3.09
C VAL A 119 7.92 7.35 -2.55
N GLN A 120 6.77 7.22 -3.19
CA GLN A 120 5.56 7.91 -2.75
C GLN A 120 5.02 7.35 -1.43
N ILE A 121 5.04 6.04 -1.24
CA ILE A 121 4.67 5.41 0.03
C ILE A 121 5.60 5.88 1.14
N THR A 122 6.91 5.94 0.90
CA THR A 122 7.89 6.48 1.84
C THR A 122 7.55 7.92 2.25
N ARG A 123 7.22 8.77 1.28
CA ARG A 123 6.81 10.16 1.54
C ARG A 123 5.52 10.26 2.35
N ILE A 124 4.53 9.42 2.05
CA ILE A 124 3.27 9.35 2.78
C ILE A 124 3.54 8.93 4.23
N CYS A 125 4.29 7.86 4.44
CA CYS A 125 4.66 7.38 5.77
C CYS A 125 5.35 8.47 6.58
N ARG A 126 6.37 9.13 6.04
CA ARG A 126 7.08 10.22 6.74
C ARG A 126 6.13 11.33 7.18
N LYS A 127 5.21 11.76 6.33
CA LYS A 127 4.23 12.80 6.70
C LYS A 127 3.29 12.35 7.80
N VAL A 128 2.81 11.11 7.74
CA VAL A 128 1.93 10.53 8.77
C VAL A 128 2.67 10.46 10.11
N PHE A 129 3.90 9.98 10.11
CA PHE A 129 4.71 9.87 11.32
C PHE A 129 5.07 11.23 11.92
N MET A 130 5.49 12.20 11.11
CA MET A 130 5.81 13.55 11.57
C MET A 130 4.60 14.22 12.22
N LYS A 131 3.42 14.05 11.62
CA LYS A 131 2.17 14.57 12.20
C LYS A 131 1.87 13.93 13.56
N GLN A 132 2.08 12.63 13.68
CA GLN A 132 1.87 11.90 14.93
C GLN A 132 2.82 12.37 16.04
N GLN A 133 4.10 12.54 15.74
CA GLN A 133 5.08 13.06 16.69
C GLN A 133 4.74 14.46 17.17
N ASN A 134 4.30 15.33 16.28
CA ASN A 134 3.88 16.69 16.67
C ASN A 134 2.68 16.65 17.61
N ILE A 135 1.67 15.81 17.35
CA ILE A 135 0.51 15.65 18.24
C ILE A 135 0.95 15.20 19.62
N LEU A 136 1.84 14.20 19.71
CA LEU A 136 2.33 13.69 20.98
C LEU A 136 3.15 14.74 21.74
N LYS A 137 3.95 15.54 21.03
CA LYS A 137 4.72 16.64 21.64
C LYS A 137 3.82 17.72 22.24
N TYR A 138 2.81 18.17 21.50
CA TYR A 138 1.86 19.16 22.00
C TYR A 138 0.99 18.63 23.16
N SER A 139 0.61 17.34 23.12
CA SER A 139 -0.15 16.76 24.23
C SER A 139 0.68 16.60 25.51
N SER A 140 1.97 16.37 25.41
CA SER A 140 2.87 16.35 26.59
C SER A 140 3.14 17.73 27.19
N GLU A 141 3.09 18.79 26.37
CA GLU A 141 3.22 20.19 26.84
C GLU A 141 1.98 20.70 27.58
N ILE A 142 0.80 20.10 27.34
CA ILE A 142 -0.47 20.49 28.00
C ILE A 142 -0.59 19.88 29.42
N TYR A 143 0.14 18.83 29.74
CA TYR A 143 0.09 18.14 31.03
C TYR A 143 1.20 18.57 32.01
N PHE A 144 1.98 19.54 31.68
CA PHE A 144 2.94 20.23 32.53
C PHE A 144 2.63 21.71 32.57
#